data_7e0f6782ce92ae0d0e402988a2d4f60e
#
_entry.id   7e0f6782ce92ae0d0e402988a2d4f60e
#
_cell.length_a   1.000
_cell.length_b   1.000
_cell.length_c   1.000
_cell.angle_alpha   90.00
_cell.angle_beta   90.00
_cell.angle_gamma   90.00
#
_symmetry.space_group_name_H-M   'P 1'
#
loop_
_entity.id
_entity.type
_entity.pdbx_description
1 polymer ?
#
loop_
_entity_poly.entity_id
_entity_poly.type
_entity_poly.pdbx_seq_one_letter_code
_entity_poly.pdbx_strand_id
1 'polypeptide(L)'
;MQLEASGGMLLLAAAVGAMIFKNSPFGDNYVAILQTTAEIRIGSFGLDKPLFLWINDGLMAVFFFLVGMEIKREAIEGYLADRRQIVLPAIAAVGGMVVPAMIYVLSNLSNPEGLSGWAIPTATDIAFALGVLALLGSRVPLTLKVFLMTLAVLDDLGAIVFIAVFYTSNLSISALLLAAFATTVLIVLNIAGVRRTAPYILVGIILWVCVLESGVHATLAGVITGLAIPGKDTKDGSIPPLRHLVHELHPWVAFAVLPIFAFANAGVALEGFNLERILSPVPFGILLGLMVGKPLGVFCFSYLAIRFKLAQLPSNVNWMQLFLSLIHI
;
A
#
# COMPACT_ATOMS: atom_id res chain seq x y z
N MET A 1 -6.45 -3.05 17.14
CA MET A 1 -7.63 -3.90 16.82
C MET A 1 -8.94 -3.13 16.74
N GLN A 2 -9.42 -2.42 17.77
CA GLN A 2 -10.66 -1.62 17.66
C GLN A 2 -10.54 -0.40 16.72
N LEU A 3 -9.39 0.28 16.75
CA LEU A 3 -9.09 1.40 15.85
C LEU A 3 -9.00 0.97 14.36
N GLU A 4 -8.39 -0.16 14.07
CA GLU A 4 -8.26 -0.71 12.71
C GLU A 4 -9.61 -1.13 12.13
N ALA A 5 -10.45 -1.82 12.92
CA ALA A 5 -11.79 -2.19 12.50
C ALA A 5 -12.69 -0.97 12.24
N SER A 6 -12.59 0.09 13.05
CA SER A 6 -13.36 1.32 12.83
C SER A 6 -12.84 2.14 11.64
N GLY A 7 -11.52 2.14 11.39
CA GLY A 7 -10.94 2.74 10.19
C GLY A 7 -11.42 2.04 8.90
N GLY A 8 -11.43 0.71 8.88
CA GLY A 8 -11.95 -0.08 7.76
C GLY A 8 -13.45 0.15 7.49
N MET A 9 -14.27 0.28 8.55
CA MET A 9 -15.69 0.64 8.39
C MET A 9 -15.88 2.05 7.80
N LEU A 10 -15.07 3.02 8.23
CA LEU A 10 -15.12 4.38 7.70
C LEU A 10 -14.68 4.43 6.24
N LEU A 11 -13.64 3.68 5.88
CA LEU A 11 -13.17 3.54 4.50
C LEU A 11 -14.28 2.97 3.61
N LEU A 12 -14.93 1.89 4.04
CA LEU A 12 -16.07 1.31 3.32
C LEU A 12 -17.22 2.29 3.19
N ALA A 13 -17.56 3.00 4.28
CA ALA A 13 -18.61 4.03 4.25
C ALA A 13 -18.27 5.17 3.29
N ALA A 14 -17.01 5.60 3.22
CA ALA A 14 -16.53 6.62 2.28
C ALA A 14 -16.64 6.13 0.83
N ALA A 15 -16.26 4.88 0.54
CA ALA A 15 -16.39 4.28 -0.79
C ALA A 15 -17.87 4.18 -1.24
N VAL A 16 -18.74 3.68 -0.36
CA VAL A 16 -20.19 3.62 -0.62
C VAL A 16 -20.76 5.03 -0.81
N GLY A 17 -20.37 5.99 0.03
CA GLY A 17 -20.73 7.40 -0.09
C GLY A 17 -20.34 7.99 -1.44
N ALA A 18 -19.14 7.72 -1.93
CA ALA A 18 -18.66 8.15 -3.24
C ALA A 18 -19.52 7.56 -4.38
N MET A 19 -19.83 6.25 -4.31
CA MET A 19 -20.70 5.59 -5.29
C MET A 19 -22.10 6.21 -5.30
N ILE A 20 -22.69 6.45 -4.12
CA ILE A 20 -24.01 7.10 -4.01
C ILE A 20 -23.95 8.52 -4.57
N PHE A 21 -22.95 9.31 -4.20
CA PHE A 21 -22.82 10.70 -4.64
C PHE A 21 -22.61 10.79 -6.16
N LYS A 22 -21.74 9.93 -6.74
CA LYS A 22 -21.49 9.87 -8.18
C LYS A 22 -22.73 9.50 -8.98
N ASN A 23 -23.60 8.63 -8.46
CA ASN A 23 -24.81 8.14 -9.14
C ASN A 23 -26.10 8.90 -8.71
N SER A 24 -25.96 10.00 -7.99
CA SER A 24 -27.03 10.93 -7.62
C SER A 24 -27.15 12.07 -8.64
N PRO A 25 -28.19 12.92 -8.56
CA PRO A 25 -28.27 14.16 -9.36
C PRO A 25 -27.09 15.12 -9.18
N PHE A 26 -26.27 14.91 -8.14
CA PHE A 26 -25.06 15.68 -7.84
C PHE A 26 -23.78 15.04 -8.39
N GLY A 27 -23.87 14.02 -9.26
CA GLY A 27 -22.71 13.29 -9.81
C GLY A 27 -21.73 14.18 -10.58
N ASP A 28 -22.24 15.22 -11.29
CA ASP A 28 -21.38 16.19 -11.97
C ASP A 28 -20.63 17.09 -10.98
N ASN A 29 -21.25 17.44 -9.85
CA ASN A 29 -20.60 18.21 -8.80
C ASN A 29 -19.46 17.39 -8.16
N TYR A 30 -19.64 16.07 -7.97
CA TYR A 30 -18.60 15.17 -7.49
C TYR A 30 -17.37 15.22 -8.40
N VAL A 31 -17.56 15.10 -9.72
CA VAL A 31 -16.49 15.18 -10.70
C VAL A 31 -15.84 16.56 -10.71
N ALA A 32 -16.66 17.63 -10.71
CA ALA A 32 -16.18 19.00 -10.72
C ALA A 32 -15.29 19.33 -9.50
N ILE A 33 -15.66 18.87 -8.30
CA ILE A 33 -14.86 19.03 -7.07
C ILE A 33 -13.49 18.35 -7.25
N LEU A 34 -13.46 17.11 -7.69
CA LEU A 34 -12.22 16.35 -7.86
C LEU A 34 -11.32 16.91 -8.98
N GLN A 35 -11.92 17.53 -9.99
CA GLN A 35 -11.21 18.17 -11.09
C GLN A 35 -10.86 19.65 -10.82
N THR A 36 -11.31 20.21 -9.71
CA THR A 36 -10.93 21.56 -9.31
C THR A 36 -9.41 21.66 -9.19
N THR A 37 -8.83 22.59 -9.94
CA THR A 37 -7.39 22.84 -9.94
C THR A 37 -6.97 23.49 -8.63
N ALA A 38 -5.99 22.89 -7.95
CA ALA A 38 -5.30 23.47 -6.81
C ALA A 38 -3.84 23.79 -7.22
N GLU A 39 -3.47 25.05 -7.06
CA GLU A 39 -2.15 25.53 -7.44
C GLU A 39 -1.34 25.98 -6.22
N ILE A 40 -0.09 25.54 -6.16
CA ILE A 40 0.92 26.07 -5.23
C ILE A 40 2.02 26.69 -6.08
N ARG A 41 2.16 28.03 -6.06
CA ARG A 41 3.16 28.75 -6.83
C ARG A 41 4.15 29.48 -5.94
N ILE A 42 5.45 29.29 -6.22
CA ILE A 42 6.55 29.98 -5.55
C ILE A 42 7.46 30.55 -6.65
N GLY A 43 7.31 31.84 -6.93
CA GLY A 43 8.02 32.50 -8.04
C GLY A 43 7.65 31.91 -9.39
N SER A 44 8.63 31.40 -10.16
CA SER A 44 8.44 30.73 -11.44
C SER A 44 8.09 29.24 -11.32
N PHE A 45 8.26 28.67 -10.15
CA PHE A 45 7.89 27.26 -9.88
C PHE A 45 6.44 27.18 -9.46
N GLY A 46 5.66 26.34 -10.14
CA GLY A 46 4.24 26.11 -9.82
C GLY A 46 3.88 24.63 -9.95
N LEU A 47 3.19 24.10 -8.96
CA LEU A 47 2.50 22.81 -9.01
C LEU A 47 1.01 23.12 -9.22
N ASP A 48 0.54 22.86 -10.43
CA ASP A 48 -0.82 23.09 -10.88
C ASP A 48 -1.43 21.73 -11.24
N LYS A 49 -2.25 21.17 -10.35
CA LYS A 49 -2.84 19.86 -10.53
C LYS A 49 -4.28 19.83 -10.01
N PRO A 50 -5.18 19.01 -10.61
CA PRO A 50 -6.50 18.78 -10.06
C PRO A 50 -6.44 18.16 -8.67
N LEU A 51 -7.43 18.44 -7.84
CA LEU A 51 -7.54 17.95 -6.46
C LEU A 51 -7.43 16.41 -6.39
N PHE A 52 -7.96 15.71 -7.40
CA PHE A 52 -7.82 14.27 -7.55
C PHE A 52 -6.37 13.80 -7.52
N LEU A 53 -5.46 14.49 -8.23
CA LEU A 53 -4.04 14.15 -8.23
C LEU A 53 -3.35 14.55 -6.91
N TRP A 54 -3.77 15.64 -6.26
CA TRP A 54 -3.25 15.98 -4.92
C TRP A 54 -3.60 14.91 -3.89
N ILE A 55 -4.80 14.32 -3.98
CA ILE A 55 -5.22 13.21 -3.13
C ILE A 55 -4.38 11.96 -3.45
N ASN A 56 -4.26 11.60 -4.73
CA ASN A 56 -3.56 10.36 -5.13
C ASN A 56 -2.04 10.43 -4.95
N ASP A 57 -1.42 11.57 -5.20
CA ASP A 57 0.04 11.72 -5.07
C ASP A 57 0.44 12.19 -3.67
N GLY A 58 -0.31 13.13 -3.08
CA GLY A 58 0.03 13.75 -1.80
C GLY A 58 -0.41 12.91 -0.59
N LEU A 59 -1.72 12.59 -0.48
CA LEU A 59 -2.20 11.81 0.67
C LEU A 59 -1.63 10.38 0.64
N MET A 60 -1.49 9.79 -0.55
CA MET A 60 -0.87 8.47 -0.64
C MET A 60 0.63 8.50 -0.31
N ALA A 61 1.34 9.61 -0.54
CA ALA A 61 2.71 9.74 -0.03
C ALA A 61 2.76 9.72 1.51
N VAL A 62 1.75 10.31 2.19
CA VAL A 62 1.63 10.23 3.67
C VAL A 62 1.32 8.79 4.12
N PHE A 63 0.43 8.09 3.42
CA PHE A 63 0.16 6.67 3.67
C PHE A 63 1.45 5.84 3.53
N PHE A 64 2.15 5.98 2.42
CA PHE A 64 3.39 5.24 2.18
C PHE A 64 4.56 5.68 3.07
N PHE A 65 4.52 6.89 3.64
CA PHE A 65 5.43 7.30 4.69
C PHE A 65 5.20 6.47 5.97
N LEU A 66 3.93 6.26 6.36
CA LEU A 66 3.59 5.36 7.45
C LEU A 66 4.03 3.92 7.15
N VAL A 67 3.71 3.39 5.97
CA VAL A 67 4.10 2.03 5.54
C VAL A 67 5.63 1.86 5.58
N GLY A 68 6.39 2.84 5.08
CA GLY A 68 7.86 2.81 5.14
C GLY A 68 8.39 2.76 6.58
N MET A 69 7.78 3.49 7.51
CA MET A 69 8.11 3.43 8.92
C MET A 69 7.73 2.09 9.56
N GLU A 70 6.58 1.52 9.19
CA GLU A 70 6.14 0.21 9.68
C GLU A 70 7.04 -0.91 9.19
N ILE A 71 7.41 -0.92 7.89
CA ILE A 71 8.39 -1.86 7.33
C ILE A 71 9.71 -1.78 8.10
N LYS A 72 10.20 -0.56 8.38
CA LYS A 72 11.44 -0.37 9.15
C LYS A 72 11.30 -0.89 10.58
N ARG A 73 10.19 -0.59 11.24
CA ARG A 73 9.91 -1.07 12.60
C ARG A 73 9.90 -2.59 12.65
N GLU A 74 9.19 -3.23 11.71
CA GLU A 74 9.15 -4.69 11.60
C GLU A 74 10.52 -5.29 11.31
N ALA A 75 11.36 -4.62 10.50
CA ALA A 75 12.71 -5.07 10.20
C ALA A 75 13.68 -4.96 11.39
N ILE A 76 13.46 -4.00 12.31
CA ILE A 76 14.35 -3.78 13.47
C ILE A 76 13.88 -4.56 14.69
N GLU A 77 12.57 -4.59 14.96
CA GLU A 77 11.99 -5.02 16.23
C GLU A 77 10.93 -6.11 16.08
N GLY A 78 10.42 -6.30 14.86
CA GLY A 78 9.31 -7.19 14.57
C GLY A 78 9.74 -8.53 13.98
N TYR A 79 8.78 -9.17 13.33
CA TYR A 79 8.93 -10.52 12.76
C TYR A 79 9.87 -10.56 11.55
N LEU A 80 10.07 -9.44 10.87
CA LEU A 80 11.06 -9.32 9.78
C LEU A 80 12.51 -9.36 10.30
N ALA A 81 12.75 -9.21 11.60
CA ALA A 81 14.06 -9.34 12.20
C ALA A 81 14.54 -10.81 12.28
N ASP A 82 13.63 -11.79 12.35
CA ASP A 82 13.98 -13.20 12.39
C ASP A 82 13.87 -13.84 10.99
N ARG A 83 15.03 -14.14 10.41
CA ARG A 83 15.14 -14.75 9.08
C ARG A 83 14.36 -16.04 8.92
N ARG A 84 14.16 -16.82 9.99
CA ARG A 84 13.42 -18.10 9.92
C ARG A 84 11.92 -17.88 9.82
N GLN A 85 11.40 -16.81 10.41
CA GLN A 85 9.98 -16.50 10.40
C GLN A 85 9.55 -15.77 9.13
N ILE A 86 10.48 -15.07 8.47
CA ILE A 86 10.20 -14.29 7.25
C ILE A 86 10.11 -15.15 5.98
N VAL A 87 10.80 -16.30 5.92
CA VAL A 87 10.92 -17.10 4.69
C VAL A 87 9.57 -17.55 4.17
N LEU A 88 8.69 -18.05 5.03
CA LEU A 88 7.37 -18.52 4.60
C LEU A 88 6.49 -17.38 4.08
N PRO A 89 6.28 -16.26 4.83
CA PRO A 89 5.53 -15.12 4.33
C PRO A 89 6.13 -14.53 3.04
N ALA A 90 7.46 -14.48 2.91
CA ALA A 90 8.12 -13.92 1.72
C ALA A 90 7.85 -14.75 0.46
N ILE A 91 7.99 -16.08 0.55
CA ILE A 91 7.67 -16.97 -0.58
C ILE A 91 6.17 -16.93 -0.88
N ALA A 92 5.35 -16.88 0.15
CA ALA A 92 3.91 -16.75 0.03
C ALA A 92 3.48 -15.45 -0.65
N ALA A 93 4.11 -14.30 -0.29
CA ALA A 93 3.88 -13.00 -0.92
C ALA A 93 4.22 -13.03 -2.42
N VAL A 94 5.37 -13.62 -2.79
CA VAL A 94 5.71 -13.81 -4.21
C VAL A 94 4.61 -14.60 -4.93
N GLY A 95 4.07 -15.65 -4.34
CA GLY A 95 2.95 -16.40 -4.89
C GLY A 95 1.67 -15.57 -5.01
N GLY A 96 1.36 -14.79 -3.96
CA GLY A 96 0.22 -13.87 -3.89
C GLY A 96 0.29 -12.70 -4.86
N MET A 97 1.47 -12.38 -5.40
CA MET A 97 1.67 -11.39 -6.44
C MET A 97 1.72 -11.99 -7.85
N VAL A 98 2.51 -13.06 -8.04
CA VAL A 98 2.74 -13.66 -9.36
C VAL A 98 1.49 -14.34 -9.92
N VAL A 99 0.76 -15.11 -9.11
CA VAL A 99 -0.40 -15.88 -9.62
C VAL A 99 -1.55 -14.98 -10.02
N PRO A 100 -1.99 -13.96 -9.23
CA PRO A 100 -3.01 -13.01 -9.69
C PRO A 100 -2.58 -12.23 -10.93
N ALA A 101 -1.32 -11.79 -11.00
CA ALA A 101 -0.78 -11.11 -12.17
C ALA A 101 -0.85 -11.98 -13.42
N MET A 102 -0.47 -13.27 -13.32
CA MET A 102 -0.57 -14.22 -14.43
C MET A 102 -2.02 -14.43 -14.88
N ILE A 103 -2.96 -14.62 -13.95
CA ILE A 103 -4.38 -14.76 -14.26
C ILE A 103 -4.91 -13.53 -14.98
N TYR A 104 -4.54 -12.35 -14.49
CA TYR A 104 -4.93 -11.09 -15.12
C TYR A 104 -4.38 -10.97 -16.55
N VAL A 105 -3.10 -11.23 -16.75
CA VAL A 105 -2.45 -11.19 -18.06
C VAL A 105 -3.11 -12.19 -19.02
N LEU A 106 -3.34 -13.43 -18.58
CA LEU A 106 -4.02 -14.45 -19.40
C LEU A 106 -5.44 -14.05 -19.79
N SER A 107 -6.17 -13.38 -18.90
CA SER A 107 -7.53 -12.88 -19.17
C SER A 107 -7.53 -11.68 -20.14
N ASN A 108 -6.42 -10.98 -20.28
CA ASN A 108 -6.30 -9.75 -21.07
C ASN A 108 -5.39 -9.88 -22.31
N LEU A 109 -4.99 -11.08 -22.72
CA LEU A 109 -4.11 -11.29 -23.88
C LEU A 109 -4.67 -10.67 -25.18
N SER A 110 -5.99 -10.63 -25.33
CA SER A 110 -6.67 -10.03 -26.48
C SER A 110 -6.91 -8.51 -26.33
N ASN A 111 -6.53 -7.91 -25.21
CA ASN A 111 -6.72 -6.50 -24.90
C ASN A 111 -5.39 -5.84 -24.51
N PRO A 112 -4.55 -5.38 -25.47
CA PRO A 112 -3.22 -4.81 -25.17
C PRO A 112 -3.26 -3.59 -24.25
N GLU A 113 -4.29 -2.75 -24.35
CA GLU A 113 -4.46 -1.57 -23.47
C GLU A 113 -4.72 -1.99 -22.02
N GLY A 114 -5.50 -3.06 -21.82
CA GLY A 114 -5.79 -3.62 -20.51
C GLY A 114 -4.58 -4.28 -19.85
N LEU A 115 -3.58 -4.74 -20.59
CA LEU A 115 -2.41 -5.42 -20.05
C LEU A 115 -1.65 -4.57 -19.03
N SER A 116 -1.65 -3.25 -19.14
CA SER A 116 -0.99 -2.35 -18.19
C SER A 116 -1.53 -2.45 -16.76
N GLY A 117 -2.76 -2.98 -16.58
CA GLY A 117 -3.39 -3.16 -15.26
C GLY A 117 -2.96 -4.44 -14.50
N TRP A 118 -1.95 -5.17 -14.96
CA TRP A 118 -1.55 -6.47 -14.41
C TRP A 118 -1.22 -6.45 -12.89
N ALA A 119 -0.75 -5.32 -12.39
CA ALA A 119 -0.40 -5.17 -10.98
C ALA A 119 -1.62 -4.90 -10.07
N ILE A 120 -2.79 -4.52 -10.62
CA ILE A 120 -3.98 -4.20 -9.82
C ILE A 120 -4.37 -5.36 -8.89
N PRO A 121 -4.52 -6.62 -9.33
CA PRO A 121 -4.91 -7.72 -8.47
C PRO A 121 -3.78 -8.24 -7.56
N THR A 122 -2.60 -7.63 -7.57
CA THR A 122 -1.49 -8.06 -6.70
C THR A 122 -1.51 -7.38 -5.34
N ALA A 123 -2.10 -6.19 -5.23
CA ALA A 123 -2.16 -5.42 -3.99
C ALA A 123 -3.10 -6.05 -2.95
N THR A 124 -2.82 -5.77 -1.66
CA THR A 124 -3.63 -6.22 -0.51
C THR A 124 -4.07 -5.02 0.31
N ASP A 125 -5.32 -5.00 0.76
CA ASP A 125 -5.76 -4.06 1.78
C ASP A 125 -5.52 -4.68 3.18
N ILE A 126 -4.41 -4.30 3.81
CA ILE A 126 -4.04 -4.76 5.16
C ILE A 126 -5.12 -4.38 6.17
N ALA A 127 -5.67 -3.16 6.10
CA ALA A 127 -6.63 -2.67 7.07
C ALA A 127 -7.92 -3.49 7.02
N PHE A 128 -8.39 -3.85 5.82
CA PHE A 128 -9.55 -4.72 5.65
C PHE A 128 -9.28 -6.15 6.14
N ALA A 129 -8.15 -6.75 5.74
CA ALA A 129 -7.78 -8.09 6.16
C ALA A 129 -7.65 -8.22 7.68
N LEU A 130 -6.98 -7.27 8.35
CA LEU A 130 -6.87 -7.22 9.81
C LEU A 130 -8.22 -6.95 10.48
N GLY A 131 -9.07 -6.13 9.88
CA GLY A 131 -10.42 -5.88 10.35
C GLY A 131 -11.25 -7.16 10.42
N VAL A 132 -11.24 -7.96 9.35
CA VAL A 132 -11.92 -9.28 9.30
C VAL A 132 -11.33 -10.23 10.33
N LEU A 133 -10.00 -10.30 10.45
CA LEU A 133 -9.34 -11.13 11.47
C LEU A 133 -9.66 -10.70 12.90
N ALA A 134 -9.85 -9.40 13.12
CA ALA A 134 -10.27 -8.87 14.42
C ALA A 134 -11.69 -9.31 14.79
N LEU A 135 -12.61 -9.34 13.82
CA LEU A 135 -13.99 -9.85 14.02
C LEU A 135 -14.02 -11.34 14.38
N LEU A 136 -13.09 -12.14 13.83
CA LEU A 136 -12.95 -13.56 14.17
C LEU A 136 -12.35 -13.79 15.58
N GLY A 137 -11.75 -12.76 16.17
CA GLY A 137 -11.29 -12.71 17.56
C GLY A 137 -10.29 -13.81 17.93
N SER A 138 -10.58 -14.53 19.04
CA SER A 138 -9.72 -15.60 19.57
C SER A 138 -9.77 -16.91 18.77
N ARG A 139 -10.66 -17.03 17.78
CA ARG A 139 -10.78 -18.23 16.93
C ARG A 139 -9.59 -18.37 15.97
N VAL A 140 -8.87 -17.28 15.70
CA VAL A 140 -7.69 -17.28 14.84
C VAL A 140 -6.42 -17.35 15.70
N PRO A 141 -5.55 -18.37 15.53
CA PRO A 141 -4.28 -18.47 16.24
C PRO A 141 -3.42 -17.21 16.02
N LEU A 142 -2.72 -16.77 17.08
CA LEU A 142 -1.87 -15.58 17.02
C LEU A 142 -0.78 -15.70 15.94
N THR A 143 -0.20 -16.90 15.83
CA THR A 143 0.83 -17.21 14.81
C THR A 143 0.34 -17.04 13.37
N LEU A 144 -0.96 -17.32 13.13
CA LEU A 144 -1.57 -17.11 11.81
C LEU A 144 -1.81 -15.60 11.55
N LYS A 145 -2.23 -14.84 12.58
CA LYS A 145 -2.35 -13.37 12.46
C LYS A 145 -1.01 -12.74 12.12
N VAL A 146 0.04 -13.16 12.81
CA VAL A 146 1.41 -12.72 12.55
C VAL A 146 1.86 -13.05 11.12
N PHE A 147 1.61 -14.27 10.67
CA PHE A 147 1.91 -14.68 9.28
C PHE A 147 1.22 -13.76 8.27
N LEU A 148 -0.09 -13.49 8.47
CA LEU A 148 -0.86 -12.64 7.55
C LEU A 148 -0.42 -11.17 7.59
N MET A 149 -0.09 -10.64 8.78
CA MET A 149 0.47 -9.28 8.89
C MET A 149 1.82 -9.17 8.16
N THR A 150 2.70 -10.15 8.36
CA THR A 150 4.01 -10.17 7.68
C THR A 150 3.85 -10.32 6.18
N LEU A 151 2.92 -11.19 5.73
CA LEU A 151 2.57 -11.36 4.33
C LEU A 151 2.13 -10.02 3.71
N ALA A 152 1.20 -9.33 4.36
CA ALA A 152 0.64 -8.08 3.87
C ALA A 152 1.71 -6.95 3.78
N VAL A 153 2.60 -6.84 4.78
CA VAL A 153 3.74 -5.89 4.72
C VAL A 153 4.67 -6.20 3.55
N LEU A 154 4.90 -7.49 3.24
CA LEU A 154 5.74 -7.90 2.12
C LEU A 154 5.03 -7.70 0.76
N ASP A 155 3.71 -7.88 0.71
CA ASP A 155 2.89 -7.54 -0.47
C ASP A 155 2.98 -6.03 -0.78
N ASP A 156 2.86 -5.17 0.23
CA ASP A 156 3.00 -3.72 0.05
C ASP A 156 4.39 -3.33 -0.43
N LEU A 157 5.43 -3.95 0.14
CA LEU A 157 6.81 -3.75 -0.34
C LEU A 157 6.95 -4.17 -1.80
N GLY A 158 6.37 -5.30 -2.18
CA GLY A 158 6.33 -5.77 -3.56
C GLY A 158 5.58 -4.81 -4.49
N ALA A 159 4.42 -4.31 -4.08
CA ALA A 159 3.65 -3.32 -4.83
C ALA A 159 4.44 -2.02 -5.06
N ILE A 160 5.14 -1.52 -4.04
CA ILE A 160 6.03 -0.35 -4.15
C ILE A 160 7.10 -0.58 -5.21
N VAL A 161 7.77 -1.75 -5.20
CA VAL A 161 8.81 -2.10 -6.17
C VAL A 161 8.21 -2.19 -7.58
N PHE A 162 7.04 -2.81 -7.75
CA PHE A 162 6.39 -2.91 -9.05
C PHE A 162 5.99 -1.54 -9.60
N ILE A 163 5.40 -0.67 -8.77
CA ILE A 163 5.05 0.68 -9.15
C ILE A 163 6.31 1.45 -9.59
N ALA A 164 7.40 1.36 -8.82
CA ALA A 164 8.64 2.05 -9.14
C ALA A 164 9.29 1.58 -10.45
N VAL A 165 9.21 0.28 -10.77
CA VAL A 165 9.89 -0.29 -11.94
C VAL A 165 9.04 -0.23 -13.22
N PHE A 166 7.74 -0.53 -13.11
CA PHE A 166 6.89 -0.75 -14.28
C PHE A 166 5.97 0.43 -14.63
N TYR A 167 5.69 1.34 -13.68
CA TYR A 167 4.77 2.46 -13.89
C TYR A 167 5.47 3.81 -13.95
N THR A 168 6.78 3.81 -14.14
CA THR A 168 7.57 5.01 -14.38
C THR A 168 7.47 5.44 -15.84
N SER A 169 7.17 6.71 -16.10
CA SER A 169 7.05 7.27 -17.47
C SER A 169 7.69 8.64 -17.55
N ASN A 170 8.24 8.98 -18.74
CA ASN A 170 8.80 10.32 -19.05
C ASN A 170 9.83 10.82 -18.02
N LEU A 171 10.89 10.05 -17.82
CA LEU A 171 11.92 10.34 -16.81
C LEU A 171 12.63 11.68 -17.03
N SER A 172 12.55 12.56 -16.03
CA SER A 172 13.35 13.77 -15.92
C SER A 172 14.64 13.48 -15.13
N ILE A 173 15.78 13.41 -15.83
CA ILE A 173 17.07 13.11 -15.20
C ILE A 173 17.45 14.18 -14.16
N SER A 174 17.17 15.45 -14.41
CA SER A 174 17.45 16.55 -13.48
C SER A 174 16.66 16.40 -12.18
N ALA A 175 15.37 16.09 -12.27
CA ALA A 175 14.52 15.85 -11.08
C ALA A 175 14.96 14.60 -10.32
N LEU A 176 15.38 13.54 -11.02
CA LEU A 176 15.94 12.32 -10.38
C LEU A 176 17.24 12.60 -9.63
N LEU A 177 18.14 13.43 -10.20
CA LEU A 177 19.37 13.81 -9.50
C LEU A 177 19.08 14.61 -8.22
N LEU A 178 18.12 15.53 -8.27
CA LEU A 178 17.66 16.26 -7.07
C LEU A 178 17.01 15.32 -6.06
N ALA A 179 16.20 14.35 -6.49
CA ALA A 179 15.63 13.33 -5.63
C ALA A 179 16.71 12.45 -4.97
N ALA A 180 17.73 12.04 -5.73
CA ALA A 180 18.88 11.29 -5.21
C ALA A 180 19.68 12.13 -4.19
N PHE A 181 19.87 13.42 -4.44
CA PHE A 181 20.49 14.33 -3.47
C PHE A 181 19.68 14.45 -2.19
N ALA A 182 18.36 14.68 -2.29
CA ALA A 182 17.49 14.75 -1.11
C ALA A 182 17.49 13.42 -0.33
N THR A 183 17.49 12.28 -1.01
CA THR A 183 17.63 10.96 -0.38
C THR A 183 18.97 10.83 0.36
N THR A 184 20.05 11.31 -0.24
CA THR A 184 21.37 11.32 0.39
C THR A 184 21.36 12.18 1.67
N VAL A 185 20.71 13.35 1.64
CA VAL A 185 20.54 14.19 2.83
C VAL A 185 19.77 13.46 3.94
N LEU A 186 18.69 12.74 3.61
CA LEU A 186 17.95 11.91 4.58
C LEU A 186 18.84 10.83 5.21
N ILE A 187 19.66 10.17 4.42
CA ILE A 187 20.61 9.15 4.90
C ILE A 187 21.65 9.80 5.83
N VAL A 188 22.21 10.93 5.44
CA VAL A 188 23.19 11.67 6.27
C VAL A 188 22.58 12.11 7.59
N LEU A 189 21.36 12.65 7.60
CA LEU A 189 20.63 12.99 8.82
C LEU A 189 20.48 11.78 9.76
N ASN A 190 20.14 10.61 9.20
CA ASN A 190 20.02 9.38 9.98
C ASN A 190 21.37 8.92 10.56
N ILE A 191 22.44 8.90 9.75
CA ILE A 191 23.80 8.51 10.19
C ILE A 191 24.36 9.51 11.21
N ALA A 192 24.11 10.81 11.03
CA ALA A 192 24.48 11.85 11.98
C ALA A 192 23.70 11.79 13.30
N GLY A 193 22.73 10.88 13.42
CA GLY A 193 21.97 10.67 14.64
C GLY A 193 21.00 11.79 14.97
N VAL A 194 20.55 12.58 13.98
CA VAL A 194 19.54 13.63 14.18
C VAL A 194 18.21 12.98 14.57
N ARG A 195 17.71 13.30 15.77
CA ARG A 195 16.49 12.70 16.31
C ARG A 195 15.23 13.55 16.14
N ARG A 196 15.40 14.81 15.78
CA ARG A 196 14.26 15.69 15.48
C ARG A 196 13.61 15.23 14.18
N THR A 197 12.30 15.06 14.17
CA THR A 197 11.53 14.58 13.01
C THR A 197 11.36 15.65 11.94
N ALA A 198 11.28 16.94 12.35
CA ALA A 198 11.05 18.05 11.43
C ALA A 198 12.04 18.12 10.25
N PRO A 199 13.38 17.95 10.41
CA PRO A 199 14.29 17.92 9.26
C PRO A 199 13.99 16.83 8.25
N TYR A 200 13.60 15.63 8.71
CA TYR A 200 13.22 14.53 7.81
C TYR A 200 11.95 14.84 7.03
N ILE A 201 10.94 15.42 7.68
CA ILE A 201 9.69 15.82 7.04
C ILE A 201 9.95 16.91 5.99
N LEU A 202 10.74 17.92 6.30
CA LEU A 202 11.08 19.00 5.36
C LEU A 202 11.83 18.48 4.14
N VAL A 203 12.87 17.66 4.34
CA VAL A 203 13.61 17.03 3.23
C VAL A 203 12.72 16.03 2.49
N GLY A 204 11.83 15.34 3.18
CA GLY A 204 10.85 14.41 2.58
C GLY A 204 9.85 15.12 1.67
N ILE A 205 9.39 16.32 2.02
CA ILE A 205 8.53 17.16 1.16
C ILE A 205 9.31 17.59 -0.09
N ILE A 206 10.56 18.00 0.05
CA ILE A 206 11.43 18.34 -1.10
C ILE A 206 11.62 17.11 -1.98
N LEU A 207 11.92 15.97 -1.39
CA LEU A 207 12.04 14.70 -2.11
C LEU A 207 10.75 14.36 -2.86
N TRP A 208 9.58 14.52 -2.21
CA TRP A 208 8.28 14.26 -2.84
C TRP A 208 8.06 15.14 -4.07
N VAL A 209 8.36 16.44 -4.00
CA VAL A 209 8.28 17.35 -5.16
C VAL A 209 9.23 16.90 -6.27
N CYS A 210 10.49 16.56 -5.94
CA CYS A 210 11.47 16.11 -6.93
C CYS A 210 11.03 14.79 -7.61
N VAL A 211 10.48 13.83 -6.84
CA VAL A 211 9.98 12.56 -7.40
C VAL A 211 8.74 12.80 -8.25
N LEU A 212 7.82 13.68 -7.82
CA LEU A 212 6.62 14.06 -8.56
C LEU A 212 6.95 14.63 -9.95
N GLU A 213 8.00 15.44 -10.06
CA GLU A 213 8.48 16.05 -11.31
C GLU A 213 9.41 15.13 -12.12
N SER A 214 9.82 13.99 -11.54
CA SER A 214 10.76 13.08 -12.19
C SER A 214 10.10 12.07 -13.14
N GLY A 215 8.76 11.93 -13.09
CA GLY A 215 8.03 10.88 -13.81
C GLY A 215 7.98 9.54 -13.07
N VAL A 216 8.59 9.45 -11.88
CA VAL A 216 8.46 8.33 -10.96
C VAL A 216 7.25 8.56 -10.05
N HIS A 217 6.63 7.50 -9.56
CA HIS A 217 5.50 7.62 -8.64
C HIS A 217 5.88 8.38 -7.36
N ALA A 218 5.17 9.47 -7.08
CA ALA A 218 5.45 10.38 -5.97
C ALA A 218 5.37 9.70 -4.59
N THR A 219 4.59 8.63 -4.47
CA THR A 219 4.42 7.81 -3.27
C THR A 219 5.73 7.19 -2.78
N LEU A 220 6.69 6.92 -3.68
CA LEU A 220 8.01 6.38 -3.34
C LEU A 220 8.79 7.31 -2.39
N ALA A 221 8.61 8.62 -2.52
CA ALA A 221 9.23 9.59 -1.62
C ALA A 221 8.76 9.41 -0.17
N GLY A 222 7.49 9.06 0.04
CA GLY A 222 6.96 8.71 1.35
C GLY A 222 7.70 7.52 1.96
N VAL A 223 7.82 6.42 1.22
CA VAL A 223 8.55 5.22 1.68
C VAL A 223 9.98 5.52 2.05
N ILE A 224 10.73 6.21 1.16
CA ILE A 224 12.14 6.56 1.38
C ILE A 224 12.28 7.40 2.65
N THR A 225 11.41 8.40 2.83
CA THR A 225 11.41 9.26 4.02
C THR A 225 11.11 8.44 5.28
N GLY A 226 10.11 7.54 5.24
CA GLY A 226 9.76 6.65 6.34
C GLY A 226 10.91 5.74 6.76
N LEU A 227 11.58 5.14 5.78
CA LEU A 227 12.77 4.32 6.00
C LEU A 227 13.95 5.13 6.55
N ALA A 228 14.02 6.44 6.32
CA ALA A 228 15.07 7.29 6.85
C ALA A 228 14.87 7.67 8.33
N ILE A 229 13.65 7.64 8.89
CA ILE A 229 13.37 8.00 10.29
C ILE A 229 14.18 7.13 11.27
N PRO A 230 14.84 7.72 12.31
CA PRO A 230 15.62 6.96 13.28
C PRO A 230 14.77 6.00 14.13
N GLY A 231 15.14 4.70 14.15
CA GLY A 231 14.42 3.65 14.91
C GLY A 231 15.21 3.00 16.04
N LYS A 232 16.48 3.39 16.26
CA LYS A 232 17.31 2.79 17.32
C LYS A 232 16.94 3.33 18.69
N ASP A 233 16.89 2.43 19.68
CA ASP A 233 16.70 2.79 21.07
C ASP A 233 17.80 3.74 21.58
N THR A 234 17.44 4.60 22.49
CA THR A 234 18.34 5.57 23.11
C THR A 234 18.96 5.01 24.37
N LYS A 235 20.21 5.41 24.63
CA LYS A 235 20.87 5.07 25.89
C LYS A 235 20.17 5.67 27.12
N ASP A 236 19.39 6.71 26.93
CA ASP A 236 18.61 7.42 27.94
C ASP A 236 17.18 6.90 28.14
N GLY A 237 16.80 5.81 27.44
CA GLY A 237 15.48 5.19 27.55
C GLY A 237 14.34 5.96 26.88
N SER A 238 14.62 7.03 26.13
CA SER A 238 13.58 7.77 25.40
C SER A 238 13.03 6.96 24.22
N ILE A 239 11.73 7.12 23.94
CA ILE A 239 11.05 6.44 22.83
C ILE A 239 11.67 6.87 21.49
N PRO A 240 12.05 5.94 20.60
CA PRO A 240 12.56 6.28 19.28
C PRO A 240 11.56 7.09 18.45
N PRO A 241 12.03 8.08 17.67
CA PRO A 241 11.18 8.88 16.79
C PRO A 241 10.29 8.04 15.87
N LEU A 242 10.78 6.91 15.38
CA LEU A 242 10.06 5.96 14.56
C LEU A 242 8.78 5.45 15.24
N ARG A 243 8.89 4.96 16.47
CA ARG A 243 7.73 4.43 17.23
C ARG A 243 6.71 5.52 17.55
N HIS A 244 7.20 6.72 17.91
CA HIS A 244 6.34 7.86 18.21
C HIS A 244 5.53 8.28 16.99
N LEU A 245 6.19 8.47 15.83
CA LEU A 245 5.54 8.89 14.60
C LEU A 245 4.55 7.86 14.07
N VAL A 246 4.89 6.57 14.10
CA VAL A 246 3.97 5.50 13.72
C VAL A 246 2.69 5.57 14.55
N HIS A 247 2.84 5.72 15.88
CA HIS A 247 1.69 5.79 16.77
C HIS A 247 0.81 7.02 16.55
N GLU A 248 1.42 8.18 16.31
CA GLU A 248 0.69 9.43 16.08
C GLU A 248 0.06 9.49 14.68
N LEU A 249 0.73 8.97 13.66
CA LEU A 249 0.26 9.08 12.29
C LEU A 249 -0.80 8.04 11.93
N HIS A 250 -0.75 6.86 12.56
CA HIS A 250 -1.66 5.75 12.27
C HIS A 250 -3.16 6.14 12.35
N PRO A 251 -3.66 6.87 13.38
CA PRO A 251 -5.05 7.31 13.42
C PRO A 251 -5.40 8.27 12.27
N TRP A 252 -4.50 9.20 11.93
CA TRP A 252 -4.73 10.14 10.82
C TRP A 252 -4.83 9.44 9.49
N VAL A 253 -3.97 8.45 9.27
CA VAL A 253 -4.03 7.64 8.05
C VAL A 253 -5.32 6.83 8.00
N ALA A 254 -5.68 6.14 9.08
CA ALA A 254 -6.86 5.29 9.12
C ALA A 254 -8.19 6.05 9.03
N PHE A 255 -8.30 7.24 9.66
CA PHE A 255 -9.55 7.99 9.77
C PHE A 255 -9.67 9.21 8.84
N ALA A 256 -8.60 9.63 8.20
CA ALA A 256 -8.62 10.76 7.26
C ALA A 256 -8.05 10.38 5.89
N VAL A 257 -6.78 9.96 5.80
CA VAL A 257 -6.11 9.76 4.52
C VAL A 257 -6.79 8.68 3.69
N LEU A 258 -6.98 7.47 4.24
CA LEU A 258 -7.59 6.36 3.53
C LEU A 258 -9.06 6.59 3.18
N PRO A 259 -9.93 7.13 4.06
CA PRO A 259 -11.31 7.46 3.69
C PRO A 259 -11.42 8.54 2.61
N ILE A 260 -10.59 9.59 2.65
CA ILE A 260 -10.57 10.62 1.60
C ILE A 260 -10.13 10.01 0.27
N PHE A 261 -9.08 9.19 0.27
CA PHE A 261 -8.61 8.48 -0.91
C PHE A 261 -9.71 7.55 -1.47
N ALA A 262 -10.36 6.75 -0.62
CA ALA A 262 -11.46 5.89 -1.03
C ALA A 262 -12.64 6.69 -1.62
N PHE A 263 -13.01 7.81 -0.98
CA PHE A 263 -14.06 8.69 -1.50
C PHE A 263 -13.69 9.25 -2.88
N ALA A 264 -12.45 9.68 -3.08
CA ALA A 264 -12.02 10.25 -4.36
C ALA A 264 -11.96 9.20 -5.51
N ASN A 265 -11.67 7.92 -5.18
CA ASN A 265 -11.41 6.90 -6.19
C ASN A 265 -12.55 5.90 -6.40
N ALA A 266 -13.49 5.74 -5.45
CA ALA A 266 -14.57 4.77 -5.55
C ALA A 266 -15.81 5.28 -6.30
N GLY A 267 -15.84 6.53 -6.74
CA GLY A 267 -16.98 7.13 -7.44
C GLY A 267 -17.15 6.62 -8.87
N VAL A 268 -17.59 5.37 -9.02
CA VAL A 268 -17.83 4.72 -10.32
C VAL A 268 -19.27 5.00 -10.78
N ALA A 269 -19.43 5.38 -12.07
CA ALA A 269 -20.74 5.49 -12.68
C ALA A 269 -21.35 4.09 -12.89
N LEU A 270 -22.55 3.88 -12.34
CA LEU A 270 -23.32 2.64 -12.50
C LEU A 270 -24.19 2.64 -13.75
N GLU A 271 -24.28 3.77 -14.44
CA GLU A 271 -25.03 3.89 -15.70
C GLU A 271 -24.46 2.95 -16.75
N GLY A 272 -25.31 2.12 -17.33
CA GLY A 272 -24.90 1.08 -18.27
C GLY A 272 -24.11 -0.08 -17.63
N PHE A 273 -24.17 -0.23 -16.30
CA PHE A 273 -23.58 -1.36 -15.61
C PHE A 273 -24.41 -2.62 -15.91
N ASN A 274 -23.79 -3.58 -16.57
CA ASN A 274 -24.41 -4.86 -16.93
C ASN A 274 -23.42 -6.01 -16.73
N LEU A 275 -23.93 -7.24 -16.80
CA LEU A 275 -23.12 -8.45 -16.63
C LEU A 275 -21.98 -8.54 -17.68
N GLU A 276 -22.21 -8.07 -18.89
CA GLU A 276 -21.24 -8.06 -19.98
C GLU A 276 -20.03 -7.19 -19.64
N ARG A 277 -20.22 -6.02 -18.99
CA ARG A 277 -19.14 -5.17 -18.50
C ARG A 277 -18.33 -5.84 -17.39
N ILE A 278 -18.98 -6.54 -16.45
CA ILE A 278 -18.26 -7.29 -15.40
C ILE A 278 -17.42 -8.41 -16.02
N LEU A 279 -17.94 -9.07 -17.04
CA LEU A 279 -17.27 -10.17 -17.74
C LEU A 279 -16.27 -9.67 -18.80
N SER A 280 -16.14 -8.36 -19.00
CA SER A 280 -15.09 -7.82 -19.89
C SER A 280 -13.70 -8.13 -19.32
N PRO A 281 -12.66 -8.27 -20.18
CA PRO A 281 -11.37 -8.85 -19.80
C PRO A 281 -10.73 -8.22 -18.57
N VAL A 282 -10.77 -6.87 -18.43
CA VAL A 282 -10.13 -6.16 -17.32
C VAL A 282 -10.82 -6.41 -15.97
N PRO A 283 -12.12 -6.10 -15.75
CA PRO A 283 -12.80 -6.40 -14.50
C PRO A 283 -12.78 -7.90 -14.15
N PHE A 284 -12.99 -8.77 -15.15
CA PHE A 284 -12.98 -10.21 -14.97
C PHE A 284 -11.60 -10.72 -14.52
N GLY A 285 -10.52 -10.21 -15.14
CA GLY A 285 -9.14 -10.54 -14.76
C GLY A 285 -8.80 -10.08 -13.34
N ILE A 286 -9.27 -8.89 -12.93
CA ILE A 286 -9.10 -8.39 -11.55
C ILE A 286 -9.86 -9.29 -10.57
N LEU A 287 -11.12 -9.58 -10.84
CA LEU A 287 -11.98 -10.39 -9.98
C LEU A 287 -11.42 -11.80 -9.80
N LEU A 288 -11.05 -12.48 -10.89
CA LEU A 288 -10.41 -13.79 -10.81
C LEU A 288 -9.04 -13.74 -10.13
N GLY A 289 -8.24 -12.71 -10.43
CA GLY A 289 -6.93 -12.52 -9.80
C GLY A 289 -7.04 -12.41 -8.29
N LEU A 290 -7.97 -11.59 -7.78
CA LEU A 290 -8.16 -11.39 -6.35
C LEU A 290 -8.85 -12.60 -5.68
N MET A 291 -9.97 -13.07 -6.20
CA MET A 291 -10.76 -14.11 -5.53
C MET A 291 -10.15 -15.50 -5.63
N VAL A 292 -9.47 -15.81 -6.72
CA VAL A 292 -8.93 -17.16 -6.99
C VAL A 292 -7.40 -17.12 -6.99
N GLY A 293 -6.82 -16.19 -7.72
CA GLY A 293 -5.38 -16.12 -7.94
C GLY A 293 -4.60 -15.89 -6.67
N LYS A 294 -5.03 -14.91 -5.87
CA LYS A 294 -4.31 -14.55 -4.64
C LYS A 294 -4.33 -15.66 -3.59
N PRO A 295 -5.49 -16.21 -3.18
CA PRO A 295 -5.52 -17.33 -2.23
C PRO A 295 -4.76 -18.56 -2.75
N LEU A 296 -4.90 -18.92 -4.02
CA LEU A 296 -4.18 -20.04 -4.59
C LEU A 296 -2.68 -19.79 -4.66
N GLY A 297 -2.26 -18.59 -5.07
CA GLY A 297 -0.86 -18.23 -5.15
C GLY A 297 -0.16 -18.31 -3.80
N VAL A 298 -0.72 -17.66 -2.78
CA VAL A 298 -0.20 -17.71 -1.41
C VAL A 298 -0.17 -19.15 -0.89
N PHE A 299 -1.25 -19.91 -1.08
CA PHE A 299 -1.33 -21.29 -0.61
C PHE A 299 -0.34 -22.22 -1.32
N CYS A 300 -0.30 -22.22 -2.66
CA CYS A 300 0.59 -23.09 -3.42
C CYS A 300 2.06 -22.81 -3.14
N PHE A 301 2.45 -21.55 -3.08
CA PHE A 301 3.84 -21.18 -2.79
C PHE A 301 4.22 -21.51 -1.33
N SER A 302 3.30 -21.33 -0.38
CA SER A 302 3.50 -21.77 1.00
C SER A 302 3.65 -23.29 1.07
N TYR A 303 2.82 -24.06 0.36
CA TYR A 303 2.89 -25.51 0.29
C TYR A 303 4.24 -25.97 -0.30
N LEU A 304 4.66 -25.39 -1.41
CA LEU A 304 5.94 -25.69 -2.04
C LEU A 304 7.12 -25.34 -1.13
N ALA A 305 7.12 -24.18 -0.47
CA ALA A 305 8.17 -23.79 0.47
C ALA A 305 8.33 -24.81 1.61
N ILE A 306 7.23 -25.29 2.16
CA ILE A 306 7.25 -26.30 3.23
C ILE A 306 7.64 -27.68 2.68
N ARG A 307 7.14 -28.07 1.50
CA ARG A 307 7.46 -29.34 0.85
C ARG A 307 8.95 -29.46 0.51
N PHE A 308 9.58 -28.34 0.10
CA PHE A 308 11.02 -28.27 -0.15
C PHE A 308 11.84 -27.99 1.10
N LYS A 309 11.22 -27.98 2.29
CA LYS A 309 11.89 -27.74 3.58
C LYS A 309 12.58 -26.37 3.67
N LEU A 310 12.16 -25.39 2.89
CA LEU A 310 12.65 -24.00 2.95
C LEU A 310 12.07 -23.26 4.15
N ALA A 311 10.85 -23.63 4.57
CA ALA A 311 10.14 -23.04 5.68
C ALA A 311 9.33 -24.10 6.45
N GLN A 312 8.74 -23.68 7.59
CA GLN A 312 7.85 -24.51 8.41
C GLN A 312 6.48 -23.84 8.53
N LEU A 313 5.43 -24.65 8.68
CA LEU A 313 4.10 -24.14 8.98
C LEU A 313 4.10 -23.42 10.33
N PRO A 314 3.41 -22.28 10.51
CA PRO A 314 3.31 -21.62 11.80
C PRO A 314 2.76 -22.57 12.87
N SER A 315 3.27 -22.46 14.10
CA SER A 315 2.86 -23.32 15.19
C SER A 315 1.36 -23.22 15.47
N ASN A 316 0.72 -24.36 15.75
CA ASN A 316 -0.72 -24.46 16.00
C ASN A 316 -1.63 -24.02 14.83
N VAL A 317 -1.11 -24.04 13.60
CA VAL A 317 -1.88 -23.76 12.37
C VAL A 317 -1.93 -25.03 11.52
N ASN A 318 -3.12 -25.38 11.03
CA ASN A 318 -3.28 -26.45 10.06
C ASN A 318 -3.52 -25.87 8.65
N TRP A 319 -3.39 -26.72 7.63
CA TRP A 319 -3.54 -26.32 6.23
C TRP A 319 -4.91 -25.70 5.90
N MET A 320 -5.97 -26.21 6.54
CA MET A 320 -7.32 -25.68 6.36
C MET A 320 -7.47 -24.27 6.93
N GLN A 321 -6.89 -24.03 8.11
CA GLN A 321 -6.89 -22.70 8.71
C GLN A 321 -6.08 -21.71 7.88
N LEU A 322 -4.92 -22.14 7.36
CA LEU A 322 -4.13 -21.31 6.45
C LEU A 322 -4.96 -20.96 5.22
N PHE A 323 -5.53 -21.94 4.52
CA PHE A 323 -6.33 -21.70 3.31
C PHE A 323 -7.52 -20.78 3.57
N LEU A 324 -8.30 -21.04 4.63
CA LEU A 324 -9.48 -20.22 4.95
C LEU A 324 -9.09 -18.78 5.31
N SER A 325 -7.93 -18.56 5.93
CA SER A 325 -7.48 -17.21 6.25
C SER A 325 -7.11 -16.39 5.00
N LEU A 326 -6.71 -17.05 3.92
CA LEU A 326 -6.31 -16.41 2.66
C LEU A 326 -7.49 -15.93 1.80
N ILE A 327 -8.71 -16.43 2.07
CA ILE A 327 -9.92 -15.98 1.37
C ILE A 327 -10.26 -14.51 1.73
N HIS A 328 -9.73 -14.01 2.84
CA HIS A 328 -9.98 -12.67 3.37
C HIS A 328 -8.84 -11.67 3.08
N ILE A 329 -7.83 -12.08 2.33
CA ILE A 329 -6.71 -11.26 1.85
C ILE A 329 -6.97 -10.83 0.40
#